data_1dd94ff488b820de21b5418faaf27c08
#
_entry.id   1dd94ff488b820de21b5418faaf27c08
#
_cell.length_a   1.000
_cell.length_b   1.000
_cell.length_c   1.000
_cell.angle_alpha   90.00
_cell.angle_beta   90.00
_cell.angle_gamma   90.00
#
_symmetry.space_group_name_H-M   'P 1'
#
loop_
_entity.id
_entity.type
_entity.pdbx_description
1 polymer ?
#
loop_
_entity_poly.entity_id
_entity_poly.type
_entity_poly.pdbx_seq_one_letter_code
_entity_poly.pdbx_strand_id
1 'polypeptide(L)'
;MRNTAKLSTAVLAAGALTFGLSACGSSGSGSASDTSGPLVVAASPTPHAEILNYVKDHLAKKAGLDLEVKEFQDYIVPNTATEDGSVDANYFQNQPYLDDFNKKRGTHIVPVVTVHLEPLGLYSHKVKSADALKSGATVAVPNDAVNEARSLKLLAANGLITLKDGAGSEATPQDITKNPKNLKFKEVEAAQTVRSLDDVDAAVVNGNYAISADLKPAKDALVLESAKNSPYGNFLAVKDGNQDDPRVKKLAKLLTSPEVKKFIEDKYAGSVIASF
;
A
#
# COMPACT_ATOMS: atom_id res chain seq x y z
N MET A 1 30.86 3.14 -70.44
CA MET A 1 30.06 2.44 -71.46
C MET A 1 28.65 2.47 -70.93
N ARG A 2 27.83 3.42 -71.33
CA ARG A 2 26.83 3.33 -72.45
C ARG A 2 25.92 2.11 -72.16
N ASN A 3 24.61 2.19 -72.13
CA ASN A 3 23.60 3.04 -72.75
C ASN A 3 22.22 2.86 -72.06
N THR A 4 21.46 3.91 -71.92
CA THR A 4 20.21 4.32 -72.65
C THR A 4 18.93 3.60 -72.18
N ALA A 5 18.07 4.26 -71.49
CA ALA A 5 16.82 4.93 -71.84
C ALA A 5 15.81 4.11 -72.72
N LYS A 6 14.57 4.02 -72.19
CA LYS A 6 13.38 4.28 -73.00
C LYS A 6 12.18 4.65 -72.14
N LEU A 7 11.64 5.84 -72.40
CA LEU A 7 10.30 6.32 -72.04
C LEU A 7 9.22 5.48 -72.72
N SER A 8 8.09 5.33 -72.07
CA SER A 8 6.81 5.21 -72.83
C SER A 8 5.68 5.81 -71.98
N THR A 9 5.07 6.81 -72.61
CA THR A 9 3.93 7.61 -72.16
C THR A 9 2.61 6.88 -72.47
N ALA A 10 1.58 7.05 -71.70
CA ALA A 10 0.15 7.20 -72.03
C ALA A 10 -0.75 6.74 -70.85
N VAL A 11 -1.86 7.28 -70.52
CA VAL A 11 -2.83 8.28 -70.92
C VAL A 11 -3.86 8.36 -69.77
N LEU A 12 -4.42 9.52 -69.54
CA LEU A 12 -5.44 9.93 -68.58
C LEU A 12 -6.71 9.04 -68.59
N ALA A 13 -7.28 8.85 -67.40
CA ALA A 13 -8.73 8.80 -67.20
C ALA A 13 -9.12 9.47 -65.90
N ALA A 14 -9.84 10.58 -66.00
CA ALA A 14 -10.43 11.33 -64.89
C ALA A 14 -11.65 10.61 -64.32
N GLY A 15 -11.67 10.40 -63.00
CA GLY A 15 -12.81 9.94 -62.24
C GLY A 15 -12.95 10.75 -60.96
N ALA A 16 -13.77 11.80 -60.98
CA ALA A 16 -14.12 12.59 -59.81
C ALA A 16 -15.05 11.79 -58.89
N LEU A 17 -14.57 11.44 -57.71
CA LEU A 17 -15.41 10.96 -56.62
C LEU A 17 -15.21 11.90 -55.44
N THR A 18 -16.26 12.70 -55.18
CA THR A 18 -16.42 13.57 -54.01
C THR A 18 -16.54 12.73 -52.78
N PHE A 19 -15.53 12.69 -51.94
CA PHE A 19 -15.66 12.21 -50.54
C PHE A 19 -15.91 13.39 -49.64
N GLY A 20 -17.14 13.39 -49.07
CA GLY A 20 -17.54 14.32 -48.03
C GLY A 20 -16.64 14.22 -46.81
N LEU A 21 -16.04 15.34 -46.42
CA LEU A 21 -15.41 15.49 -45.10
C LEU A 21 -16.51 15.52 -44.04
N SER A 22 -16.72 14.40 -43.36
CA SER A 22 -17.37 14.40 -42.08
C SER A 22 -16.31 14.75 -41.03
N ALA A 23 -16.26 16.02 -40.67
CA ALA A 23 -15.49 16.49 -39.50
C ALA A 23 -16.24 16.00 -38.24
N CYS A 24 -15.87 14.85 -37.73
CA CYS A 24 -16.19 14.47 -36.36
C CYS A 24 -15.21 15.19 -35.45
N GLY A 25 -15.73 16.19 -34.73
CA GLY A 25 -15.00 16.88 -33.68
C GLY A 25 -14.50 15.89 -32.62
N SER A 26 -13.19 15.82 -32.47
CA SER A 26 -12.53 15.11 -31.40
C SER A 26 -12.65 15.95 -30.12
N SER A 27 -13.68 15.68 -29.34
CA SER A 27 -13.80 16.17 -27.96
C SER A 27 -13.22 15.11 -27.03
N GLY A 28 -12.14 15.49 -26.31
CA GLY A 28 -11.77 14.95 -25.01
C GLY A 28 -11.66 13.43 -24.90
N SER A 29 -10.47 12.90 -25.16
CA SER A 29 -10.12 11.53 -24.73
C SER A 29 -9.89 11.50 -23.21
N GLY A 30 -10.95 11.43 -22.43
CA GLY A 30 -10.90 10.74 -21.16
C GLY A 30 -10.82 9.25 -21.50
N SER A 31 -9.73 8.58 -21.22
CA SER A 31 -9.66 7.12 -21.27
C SER A 31 -10.69 6.58 -20.29
N ALA A 32 -11.87 6.22 -20.80
CA ALA A 32 -12.78 5.38 -20.04
C ALA A 32 -12.03 4.07 -19.80
N SER A 33 -11.71 3.77 -18.55
CA SER A 33 -11.18 2.47 -18.16
C SER A 33 -12.14 1.39 -18.64
N ASP A 34 -11.64 0.38 -19.33
CA ASP A 34 -12.44 -0.76 -19.76
C ASP A 34 -12.93 -1.51 -18.52
N THR A 35 -14.18 -1.34 -18.19
CA THR A 35 -14.82 -1.95 -17.01
C THR A 35 -15.40 -3.35 -17.30
N SER A 36 -15.14 -3.91 -18.49
CA SER A 36 -15.69 -5.21 -18.92
C SER A 36 -14.93 -6.43 -18.38
N GLY A 37 -13.66 -6.25 -17.97
CA GLY A 37 -12.80 -7.31 -17.43
C GLY A 37 -12.83 -7.43 -15.90
N PRO A 38 -12.00 -8.34 -15.32
CA PRO A 38 -11.85 -8.45 -13.88
C PRO A 38 -11.32 -7.15 -13.28
N LEU A 39 -11.68 -6.88 -12.02
CA LEU A 39 -11.05 -5.84 -11.21
C LEU A 39 -9.74 -6.40 -10.65
N VAL A 40 -8.62 -5.86 -11.09
CA VAL A 40 -7.28 -6.31 -10.67
C VAL A 40 -6.81 -5.46 -9.50
N VAL A 41 -6.54 -6.07 -8.35
CA VAL A 41 -6.14 -5.36 -7.12
C VAL A 41 -4.76 -5.83 -6.65
N ALA A 42 -3.82 -4.89 -6.52
CA ALA A 42 -2.53 -5.12 -5.90
C ALA A 42 -2.66 -5.10 -4.38
N ALA A 43 -2.07 -6.07 -3.68
CA ALA A 43 -2.16 -6.18 -2.23
C ALA A 43 -0.89 -6.77 -1.62
N SER A 44 -0.62 -6.46 -0.35
CA SER A 44 0.32 -7.24 0.46
C SER A 44 -0.28 -8.62 0.76
N PRO A 45 0.53 -9.69 0.90
CA PRO A 45 0.00 -11.06 1.03
C PRO A 45 -0.96 -11.21 2.22
N THR A 46 -0.57 -10.74 3.40
CA THR A 46 -1.40 -10.80 4.61
C THR A 46 -1.38 -9.43 5.34
N PRO A 47 -2.48 -8.97 5.92
CA PRO A 47 -3.81 -9.55 5.87
C PRO A 47 -4.58 -9.20 4.57
N HIS A 48 -4.05 -8.32 3.73
CA HIS A 48 -4.76 -7.65 2.64
C HIS A 48 -5.24 -8.62 1.54
N ALA A 49 -4.33 -9.42 0.94
CA ALA A 49 -4.73 -10.40 -0.07
C ALA A 49 -5.60 -11.50 0.52
N GLU A 50 -5.40 -11.87 1.77
CA GLU A 50 -6.27 -12.85 2.45
C GLU A 50 -7.71 -12.34 2.61
N ILE A 51 -7.89 -11.04 2.95
CA ILE A 51 -9.21 -10.40 3.02
C ILE A 51 -9.84 -10.31 1.62
N LEU A 52 -9.06 -9.91 0.60
CA LEU A 52 -9.53 -9.87 -0.79
C LEU A 52 -9.90 -11.27 -1.30
N ASN A 53 -9.13 -12.29 -1.00
CA ASN A 53 -9.41 -13.66 -1.39
C ASN A 53 -10.66 -14.19 -0.68
N TYR A 54 -10.88 -13.83 0.59
CA TYR A 54 -12.15 -14.14 1.26
C TYR A 54 -13.33 -13.50 0.51
N VAL A 55 -13.23 -12.22 0.13
CA VAL A 55 -14.26 -11.54 -0.68
C VAL A 55 -14.45 -12.23 -2.02
N LYS A 56 -13.38 -12.56 -2.73
CA LYS A 56 -13.39 -13.25 -4.02
C LYS A 56 -14.14 -14.57 -3.94
N ASP A 57 -13.79 -15.39 -2.97
CA ASP A 57 -14.28 -16.77 -2.87
C ASP A 57 -15.71 -16.86 -2.35
N HIS A 58 -16.12 -15.93 -1.47
CA HIS A 58 -17.41 -16.05 -0.77
C HIS A 58 -18.46 -15.01 -1.18
N LEU A 59 -18.05 -13.81 -1.65
CA LEU A 59 -18.97 -12.68 -1.82
C LEU A 59 -19.03 -12.14 -3.25
N ALA A 60 -17.89 -12.07 -3.96
CA ALA A 60 -17.75 -11.36 -5.22
C ALA A 60 -18.70 -11.90 -6.31
N LYS A 61 -18.79 -13.24 -6.46
CA LYS A 61 -19.65 -13.87 -7.47
C LYS A 61 -21.11 -13.48 -7.32
N LYS A 62 -21.63 -13.41 -6.10
CA LYS A 62 -23.03 -13.01 -5.83
C LYS A 62 -23.28 -11.55 -6.15
N ALA A 63 -22.26 -10.70 -6.02
CA ALA A 63 -22.30 -9.29 -6.36
C ALA A 63 -22.06 -9.00 -7.84
N GLY A 64 -21.79 -10.02 -8.66
CA GLY A 64 -21.43 -9.86 -10.06
C GLY A 64 -20.12 -9.09 -10.22
N LEU A 65 -19.12 -9.41 -9.38
CA LEU A 65 -17.76 -8.88 -9.43
C LEU A 65 -16.80 -10.01 -9.78
N ASP A 66 -16.04 -9.82 -10.84
CA ASP A 66 -14.86 -10.63 -11.13
C ASP A 66 -13.64 -9.93 -10.51
N LEU A 67 -12.94 -10.62 -9.59
CA LEU A 67 -11.85 -10.05 -8.79
C LEU A 67 -10.57 -10.86 -9.00
N GLU A 68 -9.51 -10.18 -9.40
CA GLU A 68 -8.15 -10.71 -9.48
C GLU A 68 -7.28 -10.04 -8.42
N VAL A 69 -6.53 -10.83 -7.65
CA VAL A 69 -5.62 -10.32 -6.61
C VAL A 69 -4.18 -10.59 -7.03
N LYS A 70 -3.36 -9.53 -7.06
CA LYS A 70 -1.92 -9.62 -7.31
C LYS A 70 -1.15 -9.25 -6.05
N GLU A 71 -0.32 -10.17 -5.56
CA GLU A 71 0.43 -10.00 -4.33
C GLU A 71 1.81 -9.38 -4.57
N PHE A 72 2.16 -8.41 -3.71
CA PHE A 72 3.45 -7.73 -3.72
C PHE A 72 4.03 -7.70 -2.31
N GLN A 73 5.36 -7.91 -2.22
CA GLN A 73 6.07 -8.02 -0.93
C GLN A 73 6.61 -6.68 -0.42
N ASP A 74 6.54 -5.63 -1.22
CA ASP A 74 7.00 -4.27 -0.91
C ASP A 74 5.87 -3.25 -0.97
N TYR A 75 6.15 -2.01 -0.54
CA TYR A 75 5.18 -0.92 -0.51
C TYR A 75 5.28 0.06 -1.70
N ILE A 76 6.19 -0.18 -2.65
CA ILE A 76 6.43 0.73 -3.79
C ILE A 76 5.64 0.27 -5.01
N VAL A 77 5.79 -1.00 -5.36
CA VAL A 77 5.21 -1.56 -6.59
C VAL A 77 3.68 -1.45 -6.64
N PRO A 78 2.91 -1.70 -5.56
CA PRO A 78 1.45 -1.55 -5.63
C PRO A 78 1.00 -0.16 -6.07
N ASN A 79 1.64 0.91 -5.58
CA ASN A 79 1.30 2.28 -5.97
C ASN A 79 1.75 2.60 -7.40
N THR A 80 2.96 2.19 -7.81
CA THR A 80 3.41 2.43 -9.19
C THR A 80 2.55 1.70 -10.21
N ALA A 81 2.17 0.45 -9.92
CA ALA A 81 1.28 -0.34 -10.78
C ALA A 81 -0.15 0.23 -10.85
N THR A 82 -0.63 0.86 -9.77
CA THR A 82 -1.93 1.57 -9.79
C THR A 82 -1.84 2.86 -10.60
N GLU A 83 -0.75 3.63 -10.45
CA GLU A 83 -0.56 4.88 -11.20
C GLU A 83 -0.42 4.66 -12.70
N ASP A 84 0.32 3.62 -13.12
CA ASP A 84 0.53 3.30 -14.54
C ASP A 84 -0.61 2.49 -15.17
N GLY A 85 -1.59 2.03 -14.37
CA GLY A 85 -2.75 1.27 -14.82
C GLY A 85 -2.50 -0.22 -15.06
N SER A 86 -1.37 -0.77 -14.59
CA SER A 86 -1.10 -2.22 -14.64
C SER A 86 -1.99 -3.03 -13.67
N VAL A 87 -2.58 -2.33 -12.70
CA VAL A 87 -3.66 -2.79 -11.84
C VAL A 87 -4.71 -1.69 -11.69
N ASP A 88 -5.96 -2.06 -11.42
CA ASP A 88 -7.06 -1.09 -11.27
C ASP A 88 -7.06 -0.39 -9.91
N ALA A 89 -6.61 -1.10 -8.87
CA ALA A 89 -6.63 -0.64 -7.48
C ALA A 89 -5.49 -1.25 -6.67
N ASN A 90 -5.24 -0.70 -5.48
CA ASN A 90 -4.42 -1.36 -4.47
C ASN A 90 -5.07 -1.34 -3.08
N TYR A 91 -4.61 -2.27 -2.25
CA TYR A 91 -5.03 -2.39 -0.87
C TYR A 91 -3.85 -2.89 -0.04
N PHE A 92 -3.12 -1.97 0.63
CA PHE A 92 -1.91 -2.31 1.41
C PHE A 92 -1.44 -1.18 2.34
N GLN A 93 -2.00 0.04 2.25
CA GLN A 93 -1.43 1.26 2.79
C GLN A 93 -2.42 2.09 3.59
N ASN A 94 -1.91 3.10 4.28
CA ASN A 94 -2.63 4.08 5.07
C ASN A 94 -2.42 5.51 4.54
N GLN A 95 -3.23 6.46 5.01
CA GLN A 95 -3.23 7.83 4.50
C GLN A 95 -1.87 8.54 4.62
N PRO A 96 -1.16 8.53 5.77
CA PRO A 96 0.13 9.19 5.85
C PRO A 96 1.17 8.65 4.85
N TYR A 97 1.18 7.33 4.61
CA TYR A 97 2.06 6.71 3.63
C TYR A 97 1.71 7.13 2.20
N LEU A 98 0.43 7.13 1.85
CA LEU A 98 -0.04 7.55 0.53
C LEU A 98 0.29 9.01 0.23
N ASP A 99 0.07 9.90 1.21
CA ASP A 99 0.35 11.33 1.04
C ASP A 99 1.83 11.58 0.76
N ASP A 100 2.73 10.93 1.53
CA ASP A 100 4.18 11.01 1.32
C ASP A 100 4.58 10.42 -0.05
N PHE A 101 4.02 9.27 -0.42
CA PHE A 101 4.29 8.61 -1.69
C PHE A 101 3.88 9.49 -2.87
N ASN A 102 2.65 10.01 -2.86
CA ASN A 102 2.13 10.90 -3.91
C ASN A 102 3.02 12.16 -4.04
N LYS A 103 3.35 12.79 -2.91
CA LYS A 103 4.20 13.98 -2.86
C LYS A 103 5.59 13.73 -3.46
N LYS A 104 6.22 12.62 -3.07
CA LYS A 104 7.60 12.30 -3.48
C LYS A 104 7.71 11.79 -4.90
N ARG A 105 6.67 11.12 -5.40
CA ARG A 105 6.69 10.44 -6.69
C ARG A 105 5.84 11.11 -7.77
N GLY A 106 5.06 12.13 -7.41
CA GLY A 106 4.15 12.82 -8.35
C GLY A 106 3.03 11.90 -8.82
N THR A 107 2.60 10.95 -7.98
CA THR A 107 1.47 10.06 -8.27
C THR A 107 0.15 10.67 -7.82
N HIS A 108 -0.96 10.17 -8.38
CA HIS A 108 -2.31 10.70 -8.18
C HIS A 108 -3.24 9.60 -7.68
N ILE A 109 -2.82 8.89 -6.64
CA ILE A 109 -3.60 7.80 -6.06
C ILE A 109 -4.45 8.39 -4.93
N VAL A 110 -5.70 7.93 -4.82
CA VAL A 110 -6.67 8.41 -3.84
C VAL A 110 -7.34 7.24 -3.11
N PRO A 111 -7.67 7.41 -1.82
CA PRO A 111 -8.37 6.40 -1.05
C PRO A 111 -9.84 6.31 -1.46
N VAL A 112 -10.41 5.10 -1.35
CA VAL A 112 -11.83 4.84 -1.62
C VAL A 112 -12.58 4.50 -0.34
N VAL A 113 -12.10 3.52 0.43
CA VAL A 113 -12.74 3.08 1.67
C VAL A 113 -11.72 2.47 2.62
N THR A 114 -11.77 2.87 3.89
CA THR A 114 -10.97 2.27 4.97
C THR A 114 -11.55 0.93 5.37
N VAL A 115 -10.70 -0.07 5.56
CA VAL A 115 -11.11 -1.45 5.84
C VAL A 115 -10.62 -1.93 7.19
N HIS A 116 -9.34 -1.78 7.52
CA HIS A 116 -8.78 -2.27 8.76
C HIS A 116 -7.59 -1.45 9.25
N LEU A 117 -7.18 -1.71 10.46
CA LEU A 117 -5.98 -1.16 11.10
C LEU A 117 -5.07 -2.30 11.52
N GLU A 118 -3.77 -2.12 11.33
CA GLU A 118 -2.70 -2.98 11.82
C GLU A 118 -1.83 -2.18 12.79
N PRO A 119 -1.91 -2.46 14.10
CA PRO A 119 -1.01 -1.82 15.06
C PRO A 119 0.46 -2.15 14.76
N LEU A 120 1.31 -1.13 14.79
CA LEU A 120 2.75 -1.28 14.73
C LEU A 120 3.27 -1.87 16.04
N GLY A 121 4.27 -2.76 16.00
CA GLY A 121 4.79 -3.39 17.20
C GLY A 121 6.32 -3.37 17.29
N LEU A 122 6.84 -3.32 18.54
CA LEU A 122 8.24 -3.60 18.84
C LEU A 122 8.38 -5.07 19.24
N TYR A 123 9.29 -5.78 18.61
CA TYR A 123 9.54 -7.21 18.82
C TYR A 123 10.99 -7.49 19.17
N SER A 124 11.25 -8.62 19.83
CA SER A 124 12.61 -9.09 20.13
C SER A 124 12.64 -10.60 20.29
N HIS A 125 13.71 -11.23 19.76
CA HIS A 125 14.04 -12.63 20.07
C HIS A 125 14.88 -12.76 21.36
N LYS A 126 15.46 -11.65 21.86
CA LYS A 126 16.44 -11.65 22.96
C LYS A 126 15.84 -11.29 24.31
N VAL A 127 14.78 -10.47 24.35
CA VAL A 127 14.15 -10.00 25.61
C VAL A 127 12.63 -10.20 25.59
N LYS A 128 12.03 -10.19 26.77
CA LYS A 128 10.58 -10.42 26.95
C LYS A 128 9.81 -9.16 27.37
N SER A 129 10.50 -8.04 27.56
CA SER A 129 9.89 -6.73 27.80
C SER A 129 10.78 -5.63 27.26
N ALA A 130 10.20 -4.47 26.94
CA ALA A 130 10.96 -3.32 26.47
C ALA A 130 11.93 -2.79 27.53
N ASP A 131 11.55 -2.91 28.82
CA ASP A 131 12.41 -2.50 29.95
C ASP A 131 13.67 -3.34 30.06
N ALA A 132 13.64 -4.60 29.59
CA ALA A 132 14.79 -5.50 29.61
C ALA A 132 15.83 -5.21 28.52
N LEU A 133 15.57 -4.28 27.60
CA LEU A 133 16.55 -3.81 26.63
C LEU A 133 17.74 -3.15 27.36
N LYS A 134 18.95 -3.62 27.05
CA LYS A 134 20.19 -3.13 27.67
C LYS A 134 20.57 -1.76 27.13
N SER A 135 21.40 -1.04 27.89
CA SER A 135 22.02 0.19 27.37
C SER A 135 22.89 -0.13 26.14
N GLY A 136 22.73 0.70 25.09
CA GLY A 136 23.40 0.51 23.80
C GLY A 136 22.75 -0.53 22.88
N ALA A 137 21.56 -1.05 23.25
CA ALA A 137 20.80 -1.99 22.42
C ALA A 137 20.52 -1.39 21.02
N THR A 138 20.61 -2.23 19.99
CA THR A 138 20.29 -1.84 18.61
C THR A 138 18.83 -2.17 18.29
N VAL A 139 18.09 -1.18 17.81
CA VAL A 139 16.69 -1.30 17.38
C VAL A 139 16.60 -1.06 15.88
N ALA A 140 16.15 -2.05 15.12
CA ALA A 140 15.85 -1.85 13.70
C ALA A 140 14.51 -1.12 13.54
N VAL A 141 14.45 -0.18 12.59
CA VAL A 141 13.25 0.58 12.22
C VAL A 141 13.11 0.65 10.71
N PRO A 142 11.90 0.79 10.15
CA PRO A 142 11.72 1.06 8.72
C PRO A 142 12.42 2.35 8.30
N ASN A 143 12.97 2.38 7.08
CA ASN A 143 13.71 3.53 6.53
C ASN A 143 12.86 4.48 5.67
N ASP A 144 11.56 4.18 5.47
CA ASP A 144 10.67 5.17 4.87
C ASP A 144 10.24 6.19 5.94
N ALA A 145 10.18 7.46 5.56
CA ALA A 145 9.99 8.57 6.49
C ALA A 145 8.76 8.42 7.40
N VAL A 146 7.67 7.85 6.87
CA VAL A 146 6.41 7.72 7.61
C VAL A 146 6.49 6.61 8.67
N ASN A 147 6.96 5.42 8.28
CA ASN A 147 7.06 4.30 9.21
C ASN A 147 8.24 4.47 10.19
N GLU A 148 9.33 5.16 9.80
CA GLU A 148 10.39 5.56 10.72
C GLU A 148 9.83 6.48 11.80
N ALA A 149 9.18 7.59 11.42
CA ALA A 149 8.57 8.51 12.37
C ALA A 149 7.52 7.82 13.26
N ARG A 150 6.70 6.94 12.70
CA ARG A 150 5.72 6.13 13.43
C ARG A 150 6.40 5.22 14.45
N SER A 151 7.53 4.61 14.08
CA SER A 151 8.34 3.77 14.97
C SER A 151 8.90 4.56 16.14
N LEU A 152 9.49 5.73 15.87
CA LEU A 152 10.01 6.60 16.92
C LEU A 152 8.91 7.10 17.86
N LYS A 153 7.73 7.40 17.35
CA LYS A 153 6.56 7.77 18.16
C LYS A 153 6.09 6.62 19.04
N LEU A 154 6.08 5.39 18.53
CA LEU A 154 5.77 4.20 19.32
C LEU A 154 6.74 4.05 20.51
N LEU A 155 8.04 4.19 20.25
CA LEU A 155 9.07 4.11 21.28
C LEU A 155 8.95 5.25 22.30
N ALA A 156 8.64 6.47 21.85
CA ALA A 156 8.43 7.63 22.70
C ALA A 156 7.18 7.48 23.58
N ALA A 157 6.07 7.02 23.02
CA ALA A 157 4.83 6.77 23.76
C ALA A 157 5.01 5.71 24.88
N ASN A 158 6.03 4.86 24.77
CA ASN A 158 6.37 3.83 25.77
C ASN A 158 7.60 4.22 26.62
N GLY A 159 8.02 5.48 26.62
CA GLY A 159 9.05 6.01 27.50
C GLY A 159 10.49 5.54 27.18
N LEU A 160 10.72 4.87 26.05
CA LEU A 160 12.04 4.40 25.64
C LEU A 160 12.94 5.53 25.13
N ILE A 161 12.33 6.56 24.51
CA ILE A 161 12.98 7.79 24.06
C ILE A 161 12.08 9.00 24.31
N THR A 162 12.59 10.21 24.10
CA THR A 162 11.77 11.42 24.02
C THR A 162 12.11 12.12 22.69
N LEU A 163 11.10 12.50 21.93
CA LEU A 163 11.25 13.29 20.72
C LEU A 163 11.16 14.79 21.07
N LYS A 164 11.72 15.66 20.22
CA LYS A 164 11.52 17.11 20.33
C LYS A 164 10.04 17.46 20.14
N ASP A 165 9.62 18.59 20.73
CA ASP A 165 8.28 19.09 20.54
C ASP A 165 8.01 19.37 19.06
N GLY A 166 6.81 18.99 18.60
CA GLY A 166 6.43 19.19 17.21
C GLY A 166 7.10 18.22 16.21
N ALA A 167 7.83 17.21 16.68
CA ALA A 167 8.32 16.12 15.83
C ALA A 167 7.12 15.46 15.11
N GLY A 168 6.95 15.82 13.85
CA GLY A 168 5.78 15.50 13.02
C GLY A 168 5.78 14.09 12.46
N SER A 169 5.15 13.94 11.29
CA SER A 169 5.08 12.69 10.54
C SER A 169 6.40 12.30 9.84
N GLU A 170 7.43 13.13 9.93
CA GLU A 170 8.75 12.93 9.32
C GLU A 170 9.87 12.93 10.41
N ALA A 171 9.55 12.56 11.66
CA ALA A 171 10.53 12.49 12.75
C ALA A 171 11.62 11.44 12.43
N THR A 172 12.86 11.80 12.69
CA THR A 172 14.06 10.99 12.47
C THR A 172 14.81 10.77 13.78
N PRO A 173 15.80 9.86 13.88
CA PRO A 173 16.61 9.69 15.07
C PRO A 173 17.30 10.97 15.57
N GLN A 174 17.54 11.96 14.69
CA GLN A 174 18.10 13.28 15.05
C GLN A 174 17.13 14.13 15.88
N ASP A 175 15.84 13.77 15.89
CA ASP A 175 14.80 14.46 16.67
C ASP A 175 14.67 13.93 18.10
N ILE A 176 15.50 12.94 18.48
CA ILE A 176 15.51 12.36 19.83
C ILE A 176 16.24 13.33 20.79
N THR A 177 15.52 13.80 21.80
CA THR A 177 16.07 14.70 22.82
C THR A 177 16.51 13.97 24.09
N LYS A 178 15.91 12.80 24.39
CA LYS A 178 16.33 11.91 25.49
C LYS A 178 16.33 10.47 25.01
N ASN A 179 17.40 9.76 25.35
CA ASN A 179 17.60 8.34 25.05
C ASN A 179 18.28 7.65 26.25
N PRO A 180 17.51 7.37 27.33
CA PRO A 180 18.09 6.93 28.60
C PRO A 180 18.86 5.61 28.50
N LYS A 181 18.51 4.76 27.54
CA LYS A 181 19.18 3.49 27.28
C LYS A 181 20.26 3.56 26.19
N ASN A 182 20.57 4.75 25.66
CA ASN A 182 21.50 4.89 24.54
C ASN A 182 21.19 3.95 23.37
N LEU A 183 19.91 3.76 23.05
CA LEU A 183 19.47 2.90 21.94
C LEU A 183 20.10 3.37 20.64
N LYS A 184 20.56 2.41 19.85
CA LYS A 184 21.09 2.65 18.50
C LYS A 184 20.02 2.27 17.49
N PHE A 185 19.83 3.09 16.48
CA PHE A 185 18.85 2.84 15.44
C PHE A 185 19.52 2.31 14.18
N LYS A 186 18.95 1.23 13.62
CA LYS A 186 19.36 0.64 12.34
C LYS A 186 18.17 0.75 11.38
N GLU A 187 18.27 1.70 10.45
CA GLU A 187 17.28 1.91 9.41
C GLU A 187 17.40 0.83 8.32
N VAL A 188 16.32 0.13 8.04
CA VAL A 188 16.24 -0.92 7.02
C VAL A 188 14.90 -0.82 6.28
N GLU A 189 14.80 -1.40 5.08
CA GLU A 189 13.51 -1.49 4.40
C GLU A 189 12.47 -2.18 5.30
N ALA A 190 11.22 -1.72 5.27
CA ALA A 190 10.15 -2.24 6.13
C ALA A 190 10.02 -3.77 6.03
N ALA A 191 10.13 -4.34 4.83
CA ALA A 191 10.11 -5.78 4.60
C ALA A 191 11.31 -6.54 5.22
N GLN A 192 12.39 -5.83 5.61
CA GLN A 192 13.58 -6.43 6.22
C GLN A 192 13.58 -6.34 7.76
N THR A 193 12.68 -5.55 8.34
CA THR A 193 12.68 -5.33 9.80
C THR A 193 12.50 -6.62 10.60
N VAL A 194 11.59 -7.49 10.18
CA VAL A 194 11.36 -8.76 10.85
C VAL A 194 12.56 -9.71 10.76
N ARG A 195 13.24 -9.74 9.61
CA ARG A 195 14.45 -10.55 9.42
C ARG A 195 15.63 -10.04 10.23
N SER A 196 15.65 -8.74 10.53
CA SER A 196 16.69 -8.13 11.35
C SER A 196 16.65 -8.59 12.81
N LEU A 197 15.55 -9.20 13.28
CA LEU A 197 15.40 -9.65 14.68
C LEU A 197 16.48 -10.64 15.13
N ASP A 198 17.09 -11.39 14.22
CA ASP A 198 18.18 -12.32 14.55
C ASP A 198 19.49 -11.57 14.82
N ASP A 199 19.70 -10.40 14.20
CA ASP A 199 20.94 -9.63 14.26
C ASP A 199 20.91 -8.51 15.31
N VAL A 200 19.74 -7.91 15.56
CA VAL A 200 19.56 -6.76 16.45
C VAL A 200 18.97 -7.17 17.81
N ASP A 201 18.84 -6.21 18.72
CA ASP A 201 18.26 -6.48 20.04
C ASP A 201 16.73 -6.38 20.04
N ALA A 202 16.18 -5.54 19.16
CA ALA A 202 14.76 -5.43 18.90
C ALA A 202 14.52 -4.82 17.50
N ALA A 203 13.31 -4.95 16.98
CA ALA A 203 12.88 -4.30 15.74
C ALA A 203 11.45 -3.79 15.86
N VAL A 204 11.19 -2.61 15.31
CA VAL A 204 9.82 -2.15 15.08
C VAL A 204 9.37 -2.69 13.72
N VAL A 205 8.27 -3.44 13.73
CA VAL A 205 7.80 -4.19 12.56
C VAL A 205 6.34 -3.82 12.27
N ASN A 206 6.04 -3.53 11.00
CA ASN A 206 4.68 -3.33 10.52
C ASN A 206 3.84 -4.60 10.66
N GLY A 207 2.53 -4.45 10.93
CA GLY A 207 1.65 -5.56 11.26
C GLY A 207 1.62 -6.67 10.21
N ASN A 208 1.52 -6.33 8.93
CA ASN A 208 1.54 -7.29 7.84
C ASN A 208 2.83 -8.12 7.79
N TYR A 209 4.00 -7.51 7.98
CA TYR A 209 5.28 -8.25 8.00
C TYR A 209 5.43 -9.09 9.26
N ALA A 210 4.93 -8.61 10.41
CA ALA A 210 4.91 -9.41 11.63
C ALA A 210 4.04 -10.67 11.44
N ILE A 211 2.81 -10.51 10.92
CA ILE A 211 1.88 -11.63 10.67
C ILE A 211 2.46 -12.58 9.61
N SER A 212 3.07 -12.07 8.53
CA SER A 212 3.72 -12.89 7.50
C SER A 212 4.89 -13.74 8.03
N ALA A 213 5.46 -13.35 9.17
CA ALA A 213 6.52 -14.08 9.86
C ALA A 213 6.00 -14.88 11.06
N ASP A 214 4.71 -15.20 11.08
CA ASP A 214 4.03 -15.96 12.14
C ASP A 214 4.06 -15.30 13.54
N LEU A 215 4.47 -14.03 13.64
CA LEU A 215 4.32 -13.25 14.86
C LEU A 215 2.86 -12.87 15.07
N LYS A 216 2.42 -12.87 16.31
CA LYS A 216 1.07 -12.48 16.72
C LYS A 216 1.14 -11.12 17.41
N PRO A 217 0.92 -10.00 16.68
CA PRO A 217 1.08 -8.64 17.23
C PRO A 217 0.48 -8.45 18.62
N ALA A 218 -0.75 -8.92 18.83
CA ALA A 218 -1.43 -8.80 20.13
C ALA A 218 -0.80 -9.60 21.27
N LYS A 219 0.13 -10.55 21.00
CA LYS A 219 0.75 -11.44 21.99
C LYS A 219 2.26 -11.30 22.08
N ASP A 220 2.92 -11.15 20.96
CA ASP A 220 4.38 -11.28 20.86
C ASP A 220 5.08 -9.92 20.86
N ALA A 221 4.36 -8.82 20.64
CA ALA A 221 4.94 -7.49 20.71
C ALA A 221 5.33 -7.13 22.16
N LEU A 222 6.55 -6.62 22.35
CA LEU A 222 6.99 -6.05 23.62
C LEU A 222 6.20 -4.78 23.96
N VAL A 223 5.90 -3.98 22.95
CA VAL A 223 4.96 -2.86 22.97
C VAL A 223 4.19 -2.84 21.65
N LEU A 224 2.93 -2.50 21.73
CA LEU A 224 2.03 -2.43 20.58
C LEU A 224 1.41 -1.04 20.49
N GLU A 225 1.28 -0.51 19.27
CA GLU A 225 0.64 0.77 19.00
C GLU A 225 -0.83 0.76 19.43
N SER A 226 -1.31 1.88 19.94
CA SER A 226 -2.73 2.04 20.25
C SER A 226 -3.56 2.21 18.99
N ALA A 227 -4.62 1.43 18.88
CA ALA A 227 -5.59 1.57 17.77
C ALA A 227 -6.49 2.80 17.91
N LYS A 228 -6.54 3.42 19.10
CA LYS A 228 -7.46 4.53 19.40
C LYS A 228 -7.06 5.78 18.62
N ASN A 229 -7.98 6.30 17.82
CA ASN A 229 -7.77 7.51 16.99
C ASN A 229 -6.55 7.41 16.06
N SER A 230 -6.20 6.20 15.63
CA SER A 230 -5.05 5.98 14.75
C SER A 230 -5.33 6.50 13.32
N PRO A 231 -4.40 7.27 12.72
CA PRO A 231 -4.51 7.71 11.33
C PRO A 231 -4.06 6.64 10.32
N TYR A 232 -3.67 5.46 10.80
CA TYR A 232 -3.03 4.41 9.99
C TYR A 232 -4.00 3.32 9.52
N GLY A 233 -5.30 3.64 9.42
CA GLY A 233 -6.28 2.73 8.80
C GLY A 233 -5.90 2.41 7.36
N ASN A 234 -5.93 1.12 7.01
CA ASN A 234 -5.63 0.63 5.66
C ASN A 234 -6.88 0.67 4.80
N PHE A 235 -6.73 1.09 3.55
CA PHE A 235 -7.84 1.34 2.64
C PHE A 235 -7.63 0.76 1.24
N LEU A 236 -8.72 0.55 0.52
CA LEU A 236 -8.72 0.40 -0.92
C LEU A 236 -8.41 1.74 -1.57
N ALA A 237 -7.49 1.78 -2.52
CA ALA A 237 -7.11 2.99 -3.26
C ALA A 237 -7.10 2.74 -4.76
N VAL A 238 -7.31 3.81 -5.52
CA VAL A 238 -7.31 3.81 -6.99
C VAL A 238 -6.56 5.03 -7.51
N LYS A 239 -6.22 5.04 -8.78
CA LYS A 239 -5.79 6.28 -9.45
C LYS A 239 -6.94 7.28 -9.46
N ASP A 240 -6.63 8.57 -9.26
CA ASP A 240 -7.63 9.65 -9.29
C ASP A 240 -8.41 9.64 -10.61
N GLY A 241 -9.72 9.79 -10.51
CA GLY A 241 -10.68 9.65 -11.60
C GLY A 241 -11.32 8.24 -11.71
N ASN A 242 -10.78 7.22 -11.03
CA ASN A 242 -11.31 5.84 -11.08
C ASN A 242 -12.19 5.47 -9.88
N GLN A 243 -12.47 6.41 -8.97
CA GLN A 243 -13.29 6.17 -7.76
C GLN A 243 -14.72 5.77 -8.10
N ASP A 244 -15.19 6.18 -9.28
CA ASP A 244 -16.56 5.93 -9.75
C ASP A 244 -16.73 4.63 -10.55
N ASP A 245 -15.65 3.86 -10.77
CA ASP A 245 -15.74 2.54 -11.41
C ASP A 245 -16.73 1.64 -10.66
N PRO A 246 -17.76 1.10 -11.34
CA PRO A 246 -18.76 0.24 -10.69
C PRO A 246 -18.15 -1.00 -10.01
N ARG A 247 -17.03 -1.54 -10.53
CA ARG A 247 -16.32 -2.67 -9.96
C ARG A 247 -15.69 -2.27 -8.63
N VAL A 248 -15.05 -1.08 -8.57
CA VAL A 248 -14.44 -0.51 -7.36
C VAL A 248 -15.49 -0.26 -6.29
N LYS A 249 -16.63 0.36 -6.65
CA LYS A 249 -17.76 0.59 -5.72
C LYS A 249 -18.32 -0.71 -5.15
N LYS A 250 -18.44 -1.76 -5.97
CA LYS A 250 -18.86 -3.08 -5.51
C LYS A 250 -17.85 -3.66 -4.51
N LEU A 251 -16.56 -3.63 -4.85
CA LEU A 251 -15.51 -4.12 -3.95
C LEU A 251 -15.50 -3.35 -2.63
N ALA A 252 -15.56 -2.02 -2.66
CA ALA A 252 -15.61 -1.19 -1.46
C ALA A 252 -16.76 -1.58 -0.51
N LYS A 253 -17.96 -1.81 -1.07
CA LYS A 253 -19.11 -2.28 -0.30
C LYS A 253 -18.90 -3.69 0.28
N LEU A 254 -18.26 -4.59 -0.45
CA LEU A 254 -17.99 -5.94 0.04
C LEU A 254 -16.93 -5.93 1.13
N LEU A 255 -15.87 -5.14 0.99
CA LEU A 255 -14.79 -5.01 1.97
C LEU A 255 -15.26 -4.45 3.32
N THR A 256 -16.36 -3.70 3.34
CA THR A 256 -16.96 -3.14 4.57
C THR A 256 -18.24 -3.88 5.00
N SER A 257 -18.39 -5.11 4.57
CA SER A 257 -19.54 -5.94 4.94
C SER A 257 -19.39 -6.57 6.33
N PRO A 258 -20.50 -6.94 6.99
CA PRO A 258 -20.48 -7.68 8.25
C PRO A 258 -19.71 -9.01 8.16
N GLU A 259 -19.76 -9.66 7.00
CA GLU A 259 -19.05 -10.92 6.75
C GLU A 259 -17.54 -10.73 6.79
N VAL A 260 -17.03 -9.66 6.16
CA VAL A 260 -15.60 -9.31 6.18
C VAL A 260 -15.17 -8.90 7.58
N LYS A 261 -15.99 -8.11 8.29
CA LYS A 261 -15.73 -7.78 9.70
C LYS A 261 -15.53 -9.03 10.54
N LYS A 262 -16.48 -9.96 10.44
CA LYS A 262 -16.42 -11.23 11.17
C LYS A 262 -15.17 -12.05 10.78
N PHE A 263 -14.83 -12.11 9.50
CA PHE A 263 -13.63 -12.79 9.03
C PHE A 263 -12.36 -12.21 9.66
N ILE A 264 -12.24 -10.87 9.69
CA ILE A 264 -11.09 -10.18 10.29
C ILE A 264 -11.00 -10.51 11.79
N GLU A 265 -12.10 -10.38 12.52
CA GLU A 265 -12.16 -10.63 13.96
C GLU A 265 -11.80 -12.08 14.31
N ASP A 266 -12.37 -13.05 13.59
CA ASP A 266 -12.15 -14.47 13.84
C ASP A 266 -10.71 -14.90 13.49
N LYS A 267 -10.19 -14.41 12.34
CA LYS A 267 -8.90 -14.86 11.83
C LYS A 267 -7.72 -14.25 12.57
N TYR A 268 -7.77 -12.96 12.85
CA TYR A 268 -6.60 -12.22 13.34
C TYR A 268 -6.64 -11.94 14.85
N ALA A 269 -7.76 -12.20 15.54
CA ALA A 269 -7.88 -12.17 17.01
C ALA A 269 -7.27 -10.90 17.64
N GLY A 270 -7.53 -9.71 17.06
CA GLY A 270 -7.04 -8.42 17.52
C GLY A 270 -5.68 -7.97 16.97
N SER A 271 -4.97 -8.82 16.22
CA SER A 271 -3.75 -8.41 15.49
C SER A 271 -4.07 -7.54 14.27
N VAL A 272 -5.26 -7.69 13.72
CA VAL A 272 -5.87 -6.83 12.70
C VAL A 272 -7.25 -6.43 13.20
N ILE A 273 -7.61 -5.17 13.05
CA ILE A 273 -8.82 -4.58 13.65
C ILE A 273 -9.66 -3.99 12.52
N ALA A 274 -10.90 -4.44 12.35
CA ALA A 274 -11.82 -3.84 11.40
C ALA A 274 -12.08 -2.35 11.77
N SER A 275 -12.08 -1.46 10.77
CA SER A 275 -12.13 0.00 10.95
C SER A 275 -13.35 0.64 10.28
N PHE A 276 -14.48 -0.08 10.20
CA PHE A 276 -15.75 0.37 9.64
C PHE A 276 -16.94 -0.13 10.45
#